data_0c13cf0565971025f0daf7ab9736bfdc
#
_entry.id   0c13cf0565971025f0daf7ab9736bfdc
#
_cell.length_a   1.000
_cell.length_b   1.000
_cell.length_c   1.000
_cell.angle_alpha   90.00
_cell.angle_beta   90.00
_cell.angle_gamma   90.00
#
_symmetry.space_group_name_H-M   'P 1'
#
loop_
_entity.id
_entity.type
_entity.pdbx_description
1 polymer ?
#
loop_
_entity_poly.entity_id
_entity_poly.type
_entity_poly.pdbx_seq_one_letter_code
_entity_poly.pdbx_strand_id
1 'polypeptide(L)'
;DLAQDDIIRVAIYTFEAKIAASWQTDRAFLLGDAAHVTPPFAGQGMNAGLRDANNLSWKLFLVCKGQSGPSILQSYETERRGPCWAMIQLAVAICD
;
A
#
# COMPACT_ATOMS: atom_id res chain seq x y z
N ASP A 1 28.04 -1.38 18.66
CA ASP A 1 28.80 -1.81 17.49
C ASP A 1 27.98 -1.65 16.23
N LEU A 2 28.50 -0.92 15.28
CA LEU A 2 27.81 -0.63 14.02
C LEU A 2 27.44 -1.89 13.25
N ALA A 3 28.28 -2.91 13.27
CA ALA A 3 28.01 -4.14 12.55
C ALA A 3 26.84 -4.89 13.13
N GLN A 4 26.67 -4.89 14.44
CA GLN A 4 25.51 -5.52 15.10
C GLN A 4 24.25 -4.75 14.82
N ASP A 5 24.29 -3.42 14.86
CA ASP A 5 23.13 -2.58 14.58
C ASP A 5 22.67 -2.77 13.14
N ASP A 6 23.58 -2.86 12.20
CA ASP A 6 23.26 -3.08 10.80
C ASP A 6 22.63 -4.45 10.58
N ILE A 7 23.14 -5.48 11.23
CA ILE A 7 22.58 -6.83 11.13
C ILE A 7 21.17 -6.87 11.70
N ILE A 8 20.93 -6.24 12.84
CA ILE A 8 19.61 -6.19 13.47
C ILE A 8 18.62 -5.46 12.55
N ARG A 9 19.02 -4.35 11.95
CA ARG A 9 18.16 -3.59 11.04
C ARG A 9 17.78 -4.40 9.81
N VAL A 10 18.73 -5.11 9.21
CA VAL A 10 18.47 -5.95 8.05
C VAL A 10 17.48 -7.04 8.42
N ALA A 11 17.64 -7.70 9.58
CA ALA A 11 16.73 -8.73 10.03
C ALA A 11 15.32 -8.21 10.23
N ILE A 12 15.15 -7.01 10.80
CA ILE A 12 13.85 -6.39 11.01
C ILE A 12 13.17 -6.08 9.67
N TYR A 13 13.91 -5.48 8.74
CA TYR A 13 13.35 -5.12 7.43
C TYR A 13 12.90 -6.33 6.63
N THR A 14 13.54 -7.47 6.80
CA THR A 14 13.31 -8.65 5.99
C THR A 14 11.95 -9.30 6.22
N PHE A 15 11.33 -9.08 7.41
CA PHE A 15 10.17 -9.89 7.82
C PHE A 15 8.85 -9.13 7.95
N GLU A 16 8.77 -7.88 7.52
CA GLU A 16 7.51 -7.16 7.62
C GLU A 16 6.67 -7.31 6.36
N ALA A 17 5.46 -7.86 6.55
CA ALA A 17 4.44 -7.92 5.53
C ALA A 17 3.11 -7.66 6.22
N LYS A 18 2.52 -6.49 5.97
CA LYS A 18 1.32 -6.04 6.68
C LYS A 18 0.39 -5.33 5.71
N ILE A 19 -0.89 -5.39 6.02
CA ILE A 19 -1.88 -4.63 5.28
C ILE A 19 -2.91 -4.07 6.26
N ALA A 20 -3.29 -2.81 6.07
CA ALA A 20 -4.29 -2.19 6.91
C ALA A 20 -5.66 -2.84 6.68
N ALA A 21 -6.42 -3.03 7.74
CA ALA A 21 -7.76 -3.59 7.65
C ALA A 21 -8.73 -2.67 6.93
N SER A 22 -8.56 -1.36 7.09
CA SER A 22 -9.37 -0.35 6.42
C SER A 22 -8.43 0.71 5.84
N TRP A 23 -8.67 1.09 4.58
CA TRP A 23 -7.83 2.03 3.86
C TRP A 23 -8.42 3.42 3.77
N GLN A 24 -9.67 3.55 4.14
CA GLN A 24 -10.32 4.84 3.99
C GLN A 24 -11.46 5.03 4.98
N THR A 25 -11.71 6.31 5.29
CA THR A 25 -12.92 6.80 5.94
C THR A 25 -13.57 7.80 5.00
N ASP A 26 -14.56 8.55 5.47
CA ASP A 26 -15.22 9.53 4.62
C ASP A 26 -14.26 10.61 4.09
N ARG A 27 -13.20 10.94 4.85
CA ARG A 27 -12.31 12.05 4.52
C ARG A 27 -10.84 11.73 4.59
N ALA A 28 -10.48 10.49 4.90
CA ALA A 28 -9.09 10.11 5.05
C ALA A 28 -8.81 8.86 4.22
N PHE A 29 -7.66 8.82 3.57
CA PHE A 29 -7.26 7.72 2.71
C PHE A 29 -5.82 7.34 3.03
N LEU A 30 -5.56 6.03 3.09
CA LEU A 30 -4.21 5.50 3.26
C LEU A 30 -3.69 5.05 1.89
N LEU A 31 -2.43 5.38 1.60
CA LEU A 31 -1.75 4.96 0.37
C LEU A 31 -0.34 4.49 0.73
N GLY A 32 0.23 3.64 -0.12
CA GLY A 32 1.60 3.22 0.04
C GLY A 32 1.85 2.56 1.37
N ASP A 33 2.97 2.89 1.99
CA ASP A 33 3.40 2.25 3.25
C ASP A 33 2.42 2.44 4.40
N ALA A 34 1.60 3.47 4.37
CA ALA A 34 0.57 3.67 5.39
C ALA A 34 -0.53 2.62 5.29
N ALA A 35 -0.78 2.10 4.10
CA ALA A 35 -1.82 1.11 3.84
C ALA A 35 -1.27 -0.31 3.84
N HIS A 36 -0.02 -0.49 3.41
CA HIS A 36 0.58 -1.81 3.24
C HIS A 36 2.09 -1.74 3.35
N VAL A 37 2.67 -2.75 3.98
CA VAL A 37 4.12 -2.92 4.06
C VAL A 37 4.46 -4.26 3.45
N THR A 38 5.43 -4.29 2.55
CA THR A 38 5.87 -5.50 1.87
C THR A 38 7.36 -5.68 2.03
N PRO A 39 7.86 -6.93 2.06
CA PRO A 39 9.30 -7.15 2.06
C PRO A 39 9.97 -6.44 0.87
N PRO A 40 11.20 -5.92 1.05
CA PRO A 40 11.82 -5.04 0.04
C PRO A 40 12.37 -5.74 -1.20
N PHE A 41 12.19 -7.04 -1.33
CA PHE A 41 12.93 -7.85 -2.28
C PHE A 41 12.61 -7.62 -3.75
N ALA A 42 11.44 -7.14 -4.08
CA ALA A 42 11.04 -7.00 -5.47
C ALA A 42 10.75 -5.56 -5.88
N GLY A 43 11.07 -4.58 -5.04
CA GLY A 43 10.77 -3.17 -5.31
C GLY A 43 9.28 -2.90 -5.44
N GLN A 44 8.45 -3.81 -4.97
CA GLN A 44 7.00 -3.73 -5.19
C GLN A 44 6.29 -2.71 -4.31
N GLY A 45 6.90 -2.35 -3.17
CA GLY A 45 6.29 -1.36 -2.27
C GLY A 45 6.07 -0.02 -2.93
N MET A 46 7.11 0.51 -3.61
CA MET A 46 7.00 1.77 -4.32
C MET A 46 5.99 1.67 -5.47
N ASN A 47 6.06 0.61 -6.26
CA ASN A 47 5.16 0.43 -7.38
C ASN A 47 3.71 0.29 -6.93
N ALA A 48 3.47 -0.42 -5.82
CA ALA A 48 2.12 -0.53 -5.27
C ALA A 48 1.60 0.83 -4.81
N GLY A 49 2.44 1.64 -4.16
CA GLY A 49 2.08 2.99 -3.76
C GLY A 49 1.75 3.89 -4.95
N LEU A 50 2.50 3.76 -6.04
CA LEU A 50 2.22 4.50 -7.28
C LEU A 50 0.88 4.07 -7.88
N ARG A 51 0.56 2.79 -7.85
CA ARG A 51 -0.74 2.30 -8.31
C ARG A 51 -1.88 2.82 -7.44
N ASP A 52 -1.66 2.88 -6.13
CA ASP A 52 -2.64 3.46 -5.20
C ASP A 52 -2.92 4.91 -5.56
N ALA A 53 -1.86 5.69 -5.74
CA ALA A 53 -1.97 7.10 -6.09
C ALA A 53 -2.66 7.29 -7.43
N ASN A 54 -2.32 6.46 -8.42
CA ASN A 54 -2.95 6.52 -9.74
C ASN A 54 -4.44 6.18 -9.67
N ASN A 55 -4.82 5.22 -8.84
CA ASN A 55 -6.23 4.85 -8.69
C ASN A 55 -7.03 5.96 -8.00
N LEU A 56 -6.47 6.56 -6.96
CA LEU A 56 -7.20 7.51 -6.11
C LEU A 56 -7.21 8.94 -6.67
N SER A 57 -6.14 9.37 -7.32
CA SER A 57 -5.96 10.78 -7.67
C SER A 57 -7.04 11.31 -8.61
N TRP A 58 -7.37 10.58 -9.68
CA TRP A 58 -8.40 11.03 -10.62
C TRP A 58 -9.80 11.00 -9.99
N LYS A 59 -10.03 10.07 -9.07
CA LYS A 59 -11.31 9.99 -8.35
C LYS A 59 -11.49 11.19 -7.44
N LEU A 60 -10.44 11.56 -6.70
CA LEU A 60 -10.47 12.76 -5.87
C LEU A 60 -10.66 14.02 -6.71
N PHE A 61 -9.98 14.10 -7.85
CA PHE A 61 -10.15 15.23 -8.75
C PHE A 61 -11.60 15.39 -9.19
N LEU A 62 -12.23 14.31 -9.62
CA LEU A 62 -13.63 14.36 -10.06
C LEU A 62 -14.58 14.78 -8.95
N VAL A 63 -14.39 14.27 -7.75
CA VAL A 63 -15.25 14.62 -6.62
C VAL A 63 -15.05 16.07 -6.21
N CYS A 64 -13.80 16.54 -6.14
CA CYS A 64 -13.49 17.90 -5.74
C CYS A 64 -13.98 18.93 -6.78
N LYS A 65 -14.04 18.53 -8.04
CA LYS A 65 -14.58 19.40 -9.11
C LYS A 65 -16.10 19.31 -9.25
N GLY A 66 -16.74 18.48 -8.45
CA GLY A 66 -18.19 18.31 -8.52
C GLY A 66 -18.68 17.53 -9.74
N GLN A 67 -17.75 16.84 -10.43
CA GLN A 67 -18.11 16.07 -11.63
C GLN A 67 -18.52 14.65 -11.33
N SER A 68 -18.33 14.19 -10.10
CA SER A 68 -18.75 12.87 -9.64
C SER A 68 -19.14 12.95 -8.18
N GLY A 69 -20.09 12.09 -7.78
CA GLY A 69 -20.47 11.96 -6.38
C GLY A 69 -19.38 11.23 -5.57
N PRO A 70 -19.43 11.37 -4.23
CA PRO A 70 -18.39 10.77 -3.37
C PRO A 70 -18.36 9.24 -3.38
N SER A 71 -19.40 8.58 -3.89
CA SER A 71 -19.45 7.12 -3.95
C SER A 71 -18.33 6.51 -4.78
N ILE A 72 -17.79 7.25 -5.76
CA ILE A 72 -16.66 6.76 -6.56
C ILE A 72 -15.41 6.50 -5.70
N LEU A 73 -15.26 7.22 -4.58
CA LEU A 73 -14.12 7.07 -3.70
C LEU A 73 -14.13 5.73 -2.98
N GLN A 74 -15.29 5.12 -2.81
CA GLN A 74 -15.40 3.81 -2.14
C GLN A 74 -14.74 2.70 -2.96
N SER A 75 -14.63 2.87 -4.26
CA SER A 75 -13.99 1.87 -5.13
C SER A 75 -12.49 1.80 -4.95
N TYR A 76 -11.85 2.81 -4.36
CA TYR A 76 -10.41 2.81 -4.14
C TYR A 76 -9.96 1.61 -3.31
N GLU A 77 -10.51 1.44 -2.13
CA GLU A 77 -10.14 0.31 -1.26
C GLU A 77 -10.46 -1.03 -1.94
N THR A 78 -11.65 -1.14 -2.53
CA THR A 78 -12.09 -2.36 -3.19
C THR A 78 -11.15 -2.75 -4.34
N GLU A 79 -10.72 -1.78 -5.14
CA GLU A 79 -9.89 -2.03 -6.32
C GLU A 79 -8.42 -2.24 -5.97
N ARG A 80 -7.95 -1.70 -4.85
CA ARG A 80 -6.53 -1.75 -4.53
C ARG A 80 -6.16 -2.74 -3.44
N ARG A 81 -7.02 -2.95 -2.43
CA ARG A 81 -6.66 -3.75 -1.28
C ARG A 81 -6.45 -5.23 -1.64
N GLY A 82 -7.37 -5.82 -2.38
CA GLY A 82 -7.27 -7.22 -2.78
C GLY A 82 -6.01 -7.51 -3.62
N PRO A 83 -5.81 -6.81 -4.73
CA PRO A 83 -4.60 -6.98 -5.55
C PRO A 83 -3.31 -6.72 -4.79
N CYS A 84 -3.30 -5.73 -3.89
CA CYS A 84 -2.13 -5.44 -3.08
C CYS A 84 -1.81 -6.58 -2.12
N TRP A 85 -2.82 -7.15 -1.48
CA TRP A 85 -2.63 -8.30 -0.60
C TRP A 85 -2.09 -9.51 -1.36
N ALA A 86 -2.62 -9.77 -2.55
CA ALA A 86 -2.11 -10.85 -3.39
C ALA A 86 -0.63 -10.65 -3.74
N MET A 87 -0.24 -9.43 -4.04
CA MET A 87 1.17 -9.10 -4.31
C MET A 87 2.05 -9.34 -3.08
N ILE A 88 1.58 -8.95 -1.90
CA ILE A 88 2.32 -9.15 -0.65
C ILE A 88 2.49 -10.64 -0.39
N GLN A 89 1.45 -11.43 -0.57
CA GLN A 89 1.52 -12.89 -0.39
C GLN A 89 2.52 -13.51 -1.34
N LEU A 90 2.55 -13.06 -2.58
CA LEU A 90 3.52 -13.54 -3.56
C LEU A 90 4.94 -13.18 -3.15
N ALA A 91 5.16 -11.95 -2.69
CA ALA A 91 6.47 -11.51 -2.24
C ALA A 91 6.97 -12.34 -1.04
N VAL A 92 6.10 -12.64 -0.10
CA VAL A 92 6.44 -13.48 1.05
C VAL A 92 6.80 -14.89 0.59
N ALA A 93 6.04 -15.45 -0.36
CA ALA A 93 6.32 -16.79 -0.88
C ALA A 93 7.67 -16.86 -1.59
N ILE A 94 8.04 -15.82 -2.34
CA ILE A 94 9.33 -15.75 -3.01
C ILE A 94 10.49 -15.68 -2.00
N CYS A 95 10.27 -15.01 -0.86
CA CYS A 95 11.31 -14.84 0.16
C CYS A 95 11.50 -16.09 1.03
N ASP A 96 10.54 -16.99 1.07
CA ASP A 96 10.67 -18.24 1.77
C ASP A 96 11.45 -19.25 0.94
#